data_9181ca69948a143b84d08b9cb89cf2af
#
_entry.id   9181ca69948a143b84d08b9cb89cf2af
#
_cell.length_a   1.000
_cell.length_b   1.000
_cell.length_c   1.000
_cell.angle_alpha   90.00
_cell.angle_beta   90.00
_cell.angle_gamma   90.00
#
_symmetry.space_group_name_H-M   'P 1'
#
loop_
_entity.id
_entity.type
_entity.pdbx_description
1 polymer ?
#
loop_
_entity_poly.entity_id
_entity_poly.type
_entity_poly.pdbx_seq_one_letter_code
_entity_poly.pdbx_strand_id
1 'polypeptide(L)'
;MSETPNQPASPSRRDFFKMGGVLAAGAGVAVAGLTPAAAEAAINTAATLPYKHKTVARVKTMKVNQPVPFNYPDAASPCSAVKMGAPVPGGIGPDGDIVAFSIMCTHQGCPTVYDSSDRCFKCPCHYSIFDAEKGGQMVCGKAPTKLPQIVLEYDAKTDMIAAVAVNGLIFDRQANVL
;
A
#
# COMPACT_ATOMS: atom_id res chain seq x y z
N MET A 1 46.40 37.69 -21.67
CA MET A 1 46.56 36.25 -21.41
C MET A 1 45.97 35.99 -20.04
N SER A 2 44.74 35.51 -19.99
CA SER A 2 44.04 35.16 -18.75
C SER A 2 43.86 33.64 -18.71
N GLU A 3 44.59 33.00 -17.81
CA GLU A 3 44.48 31.58 -17.56
C GLU A 3 43.17 31.26 -16.85
N THR A 4 42.37 30.41 -17.42
CA THR A 4 41.16 29.80 -16.82
C THR A 4 41.58 28.73 -15.82
N PRO A 5 41.05 28.73 -14.57
CA PRO A 5 41.36 27.67 -13.61
C PRO A 5 40.80 26.32 -14.05
N ASN A 6 41.66 25.31 -13.96
CA ASN A 6 41.43 23.93 -14.26
C ASN A 6 40.33 23.36 -13.34
N GLN A 7 39.11 23.13 -13.88
CA GLN A 7 38.04 22.41 -13.17
C GLN A 7 38.37 20.91 -13.13
N PRO A 8 38.28 20.26 -11.97
CA PRO A 8 38.46 18.80 -11.90
C PRO A 8 37.36 18.12 -12.68
N ALA A 9 37.77 17.15 -13.52
CA ALA A 9 36.87 16.37 -14.35
C ALA A 9 35.89 15.59 -13.46
N SER A 10 34.58 15.70 -13.74
CA SER A 10 33.56 14.91 -13.08
C SER A 10 33.73 13.43 -13.39
N PRO A 11 33.63 12.53 -12.39
CA PRO A 11 33.81 11.08 -12.60
C PRO A 11 32.78 10.55 -13.58
N SER A 12 33.23 9.72 -14.52
CA SER A 12 32.35 9.11 -15.51
C SER A 12 31.44 8.06 -14.85
N ARG A 13 30.28 7.76 -15.48
CA ARG A 13 29.37 6.69 -15.00
C ARG A 13 30.10 5.34 -14.85
N ARG A 14 31.12 5.10 -15.64
CA ARG A 14 31.93 3.88 -15.62
C ARG A 14 32.85 3.83 -14.38
N ASP A 15 33.32 4.96 -13.90
CA ASP A 15 34.18 5.07 -12.72
C ASP A 15 33.38 4.87 -11.44
N PHE A 16 32.11 5.30 -11.43
CA PHE A 16 31.17 5.05 -10.32
C PHE A 16 30.97 3.54 -10.08
N PHE A 17 30.80 2.74 -11.15
CA PHE A 17 30.65 1.28 -11.01
C PHE A 17 31.93 0.57 -10.59
N LYS A 18 33.12 1.12 -10.92
CA LYS A 18 34.40 0.56 -10.48
C LYS A 18 34.68 0.81 -9.00
N MET A 19 34.23 1.94 -8.47
CA MET A 19 34.38 2.26 -7.03
C MET A 19 33.41 1.46 -6.15
N GLY A 20 32.23 1.08 -6.64
CA GLY A 20 31.26 0.27 -5.93
C GLY A 20 31.64 -1.21 -5.76
N GLY A 21 32.58 -1.71 -6.58
CA GLY A 21 32.98 -3.13 -6.58
C GLY A 21 34.04 -3.54 -5.57
N VAL A 22 34.70 -2.62 -4.88
CA VAL A 22 35.82 -2.90 -3.97
C VAL A 22 35.42 -3.06 -2.51
N LEU A 23 34.17 -2.75 -2.14
CA LEU A 23 33.67 -2.87 -0.77
C LEU A 23 32.98 -4.19 -0.44
N ALA A 24 32.93 -5.16 -1.37
CA ALA A 24 32.28 -6.45 -1.17
C ALA A 24 33.22 -7.61 -0.79
N ALA A 25 34.52 -7.36 -0.63
CA ALA A 25 35.49 -8.41 -0.29
C ALA A 25 36.30 -8.04 0.95
N GLY A 26 35.71 -8.15 2.13
CA GLY A 26 36.51 -8.08 3.35
C GLY A 26 35.81 -7.51 4.58
N ALA A 27 34.85 -8.22 5.12
CA ALA A 27 34.56 -8.34 6.54
C ALA A 27 33.44 -9.39 6.71
N GLY A 28 33.78 -10.64 6.82
CA GLY A 28 32.91 -11.68 7.33
C GLY A 28 32.58 -11.39 8.79
N VAL A 29 31.63 -10.53 9.05
CA VAL A 29 30.95 -10.48 10.34
C VAL A 29 29.93 -11.59 10.29
N ALA A 30 30.21 -12.69 10.98
CA ALA A 30 29.24 -13.74 11.25
C ALA A 30 28.08 -13.11 12.02
N VAL A 31 27.01 -12.75 11.33
CA VAL A 31 25.71 -12.39 11.93
C VAL A 31 25.07 -13.73 12.32
N ALA A 32 25.54 -14.31 13.43
CA ALA A 32 24.88 -15.44 14.05
C ALA A 32 23.53 -14.96 14.61
N GLY A 33 22.44 -15.44 14.04
CA GLY A 33 21.16 -15.49 14.73
C GLY A 33 20.00 -14.63 14.24
N LEU A 34 20.09 -13.93 13.12
CA LEU A 34 18.90 -13.31 12.54
C LEU A 34 18.23 -14.27 11.54
N THR A 35 17.12 -14.87 11.96
CA THR A 35 16.27 -15.63 11.04
C THR A 35 15.64 -14.66 10.01
N PRO A 36 15.34 -15.12 8.77
CA PRO A 36 14.70 -14.28 7.76
C PRO A 36 13.41 -13.61 8.27
N ALA A 37 12.66 -14.29 9.12
CA ALA A 37 11.43 -13.77 9.72
C ALA A 37 11.67 -12.57 10.66
N ALA A 38 12.81 -12.53 11.37
CA ALA A 38 13.15 -11.39 12.24
C ALA A 38 13.60 -10.16 11.41
N ALA A 39 14.21 -10.38 10.25
CA ALA A 39 14.57 -9.29 9.33
C ALA A 39 13.34 -8.68 8.65
N GLU A 40 12.36 -9.50 8.24
CA GLU A 40 11.08 -8.99 7.71
C GLU A 40 10.27 -8.21 8.77
N ALA A 41 10.22 -8.68 10.00
CA ALA A 41 9.57 -7.96 11.10
C ALA A 41 10.26 -6.62 11.40
N ALA A 42 11.59 -6.55 11.34
CA ALA A 42 12.34 -5.31 11.55
C ALA A 42 12.16 -4.29 10.42
N ILE A 43 12.02 -4.74 9.17
CA ILE A 43 11.73 -3.86 8.03
C ILE A 43 10.32 -3.28 8.14
N ASN A 44 9.34 -4.07 8.56
CA ASN A 44 7.96 -3.60 8.72
C ASN A 44 7.77 -2.63 9.88
N THR A 45 8.58 -2.71 10.94
CA THR A 45 8.52 -1.75 12.06
C THR A 45 9.22 -0.43 11.77
N ALA A 46 10.18 -0.39 10.84
CA ALA A 46 10.96 0.82 10.53
C ALA A 46 10.24 1.83 9.60
N ALA A 47 9.11 1.48 9.01
CA ALA A 47 8.42 2.28 8.00
C ALA A 47 6.98 2.68 8.37
N THR A 48 6.55 2.50 9.63
CA THR A 48 5.22 2.89 10.06
C THR A 48 5.15 4.40 10.30
N LEU A 49 4.50 5.11 9.38
CA LEU A 49 4.03 6.47 9.62
C LEU A 49 3.07 6.47 10.82
N PRO A 50 2.94 7.60 11.55
CA PRO A 50 2.08 7.68 12.74
C PRO A 50 0.59 7.70 12.38
N TYR A 51 0.12 6.62 11.75
CA TYR A 51 -1.30 6.46 11.46
C TYR A 51 -2.09 6.23 12.75
N LYS A 52 -3.23 6.87 12.85
CA LYS A 52 -4.18 6.62 13.95
C LYS A 52 -4.97 5.36 13.64
N HIS A 53 -5.08 4.45 14.62
CA HIS A 53 -5.97 3.30 14.49
C HIS A 53 -7.43 3.76 14.46
N LYS A 54 -8.20 3.22 13.52
CA LYS A 54 -9.64 3.52 13.39
C LYS A 54 -10.42 2.23 13.26
N THR A 55 -11.31 1.99 14.19
CA THR A 55 -12.28 0.88 14.11
C THR A 55 -13.17 1.03 12.88
N VAL A 56 -13.29 -0.04 12.10
CA VAL A 56 -14.06 -0.09 10.85
C VAL A 56 -15.37 -0.86 11.02
N ALA A 57 -15.29 -2.13 11.42
CA ALA A 57 -16.48 -2.98 11.53
C ALA A 57 -16.22 -4.18 12.46
N ARG A 58 -17.30 -4.87 12.84
CA ARG A 58 -17.28 -6.19 13.47
C ARG A 58 -17.42 -7.25 12.38
N VAL A 59 -16.51 -8.24 12.37
CA VAL A 59 -16.42 -9.23 11.27
C VAL A 59 -17.73 -10.01 11.08
N LYS A 60 -18.36 -10.46 12.18
CA LYS A 60 -19.62 -11.21 12.12
C LYS A 60 -20.82 -10.42 11.57
N THR A 61 -20.74 -9.08 11.53
CA THR A 61 -21.79 -8.25 10.93
C THR A 61 -21.54 -7.95 9.45
N MET A 62 -20.33 -8.22 8.95
CA MET A 62 -19.99 -8.03 7.55
C MET A 62 -20.60 -9.15 6.70
N LYS A 63 -21.34 -8.76 5.69
CA LYS A 63 -21.86 -9.70 4.69
C LYS A 63 -20.87 -9.86 3.55
N VAL A 64 -20.74 -11.09 3.06
CA VAL A 64 -19.90 -11.38 1.89
C VAL A 64 -20.35 -10.53 0.70
N ASN A 65 -19.36 -9.94 0.02
CA ASN A 65 -19.56 -9.17 -1.20
C ASN A 65 -20.43 -7.91 -1.03
N GLN A 66 -20.47 -7.35 0.20
CA GLN A 66 -21.13 -6.07 0.49
C GLN A 66 -20.11 -5.06 1.02
N PRO A 67 -20.01 -3.86 0.41
CA PRO A 67 -19.09 -2.84 0.84
C PRO A 67 -19.54 -2.18 2.15
N VAL A 68 -18.57 -1.95 3.05
CA VAL A 68 -18.73 -1.19 4.30
C VAL A 68 -17.97 0.12 4.16
N PRO A 69 -18.64 1.27 4.00
CA PRO A 69 -17.98 2.56 3.85
C PRO A 69 -17.38 3.05 5.16
N PHE A 70 -16.22 3.69 5.09
CA PHE A 70 -15.58 4.41 6.19
C PHE A 70 -14.61 5.45 5.64
N ASN A 71 -14.02 6.28 6.50
CA ASN A 71 -13.00 7.24 6.08
C ASN A 71 -11.68 6.95 6.79
N TYR A 72 -10.56 7.02 6.08
CA TYR A 72 -9.23 6.80 6.65
C TYR A 72 -8.13 7.33 5.71
N PRO A 73 -7.06 7.97 6.22
CA PRO A 73 -6.72 8.20 7.63
C PRO A 73 -7.48 9.37 8.28
N ASP A 74 -8.20 10.14 7.52
CA ASP A 74 -8.97 11.31 7.96
C ASP A 74 -10.38 11.35 7.34
N ALA A 75 -11.17 12.37 7.73
CA ALA A 75 -12.56 12.53 7.29
C ALA A 75 -12.73 12.75 5.78
N ALA A 76 -11.71 13.32 5.11
CA ALA A 76 -11.73 13.61 3.67
C ALA A 76 -11.24 12.44 2.79
N SER A 77 -10.93 11.28 3.39
CA SER A 77 -10.40 10.11 2.68
C SER A 77 -11.41 8.97 2.69
N PRO A 78 -12.36 8.94 1.74
CA PRO A 78 -13.36 7.88 1.69
C PRO A 78 -12.72 6.54 1.30
N CYS A 79 -13.11 5.50 2.02
CA CYS A 79 -12.65 4.13 1.87
C CYS A 79 -13.82 3.17 1.91
N SER A 80 -13.58 1.94 1.45
CA SER A 80 -14.53 0.86 1.53
C SER A 80 -13.85 -0.44 1.91
N ALA A 81 -14.39 -1.15 2.90
CA ALA A 81 -14.00 -2.50 3.26
C ALA A 81 -14.99 -3.51 2.66
N VAL A 82 -14.47 -4.64 2.20
CA VAL A 82 -15.30 -5.70 1.60
C VAL A 82 -14.85 -7.05 2.15
N LYS A 83 -15.82 -7.89 2.58
CA LYS A 83 -15.58 -9.30 2.88
C LYS A 83 -15.77 -10.11 1.59
N MET A 84 -14.70 -10.73 1.10
CA MET A 84 -14.69 -11.38 -0.21
C MET A 84 -15.26 -12.80 -0.20
N GLY A 85 -15.28 -13.47 0.98
CA GLY A 85 -15.79 -14.85 1.13
C GLY A 85 -14.78 -15.93 0.76
N ALA A 86 -13.58 -15.55 0.32
CA ALA A 86 -12.44 -16.44 0.09
C ALA A 86 -11.15 -15.65 0.37
N PRO A 87 -10.06 -16.31 0.80
CA PRO A 87 -8.78 -15.65 1.06
C PRO A 87 -8.28 -14.85 -0.15
N VAL A 88 -7.84 -13.62 0.09
CA VAL A 88 -7.33 -12.71 -0.95
C VAL A 88 -6.03 -12.05 -0.51
N PRO A 89 -5.17 -11.57 -1.45
CA PRO A 89 -3.94 -10.88 -1.13
C PRO A 89 -4.16 -9.67 -0.22
N GLY A 90 -3.46 -9.65 0.94
CA GLY A 90 -3.62 -8.60 1.95
C GLY A 90 -4.93 -8.67 2.73
N GLY A 91 -5.70 -9.74 2.58
CA GLY A 91 -6.91 -9.99 3.35
C GLY A 91 -6.62 -10.37 4.80
N ILE A 92 -7.48 -9.92 5.71
CA ILE A 92 -7.41 -10.19 7.15
C ILE A 92 -8.72 -10.81 7.65
N GLY A 93 -8.78 -11.05 8.93
CA GLY A 93 -9.89 -11.73 9.59
C GLY A 93 -9.69 -13.24 9.69
N PRO A 94 -10.62 -13.99 10.27
CA PRO A 94 -10.47 -15.42 10.48
C PRO A 94 -10.30 -16.21 9.17
N ASP A 95 -10.90 -15.72 8.09
CA ASP A 95 -10.88 -16.38 6.77
C ASP A 95 -9.87 -15.73 5.81
N GLY A 96 -9.12 -14.68 6.23
CA GLY A 96 -8.19 -13.97 5.35
C GLY A 96 -8.85 -13.28 4.14
N ASP A 97 -10.11 -12.91 4.26
CA ASP A 97 -10.97 -12.53 3.14
C ASP A 97 -11.47 -11.07 3.21
N ILE A 98 -11.03 -10.28 4.21
CA ILE A 98 -11.47 -8.90 4.37
C ILE A 98 -10.37 -7.97 3.90
N VAL A 99 -10.68 -7.15 2.90
CA VAL A 99 -9.79 -6.12 2.33
C VAL A 99 -10.46 -4.77 2.36
N ALA A 100 -9.68 -3.70 2.30
CA ALA A 100 -10.19 -2.34 2.20
C ALA A 100 -9.33 -1.49 1.27
N PHE A 101 -9.96 -0.52 0.61
CA PHE A 101 -9.31 0.37 -0.34
C PHE A 101 -9.78 1.80 -0.16
N SER A 102 -8.90 2.77 -0.46
CA SER A 102 -9.37 4.11 -0.81
C SER A 102 -10.24 4.01 -2.06
N ILE A 103 -11.40 4.65 -2.07
CA ILE A 103 -12.26 4.65 -3.25
C ILE A 103 -11.95 5.79 -4.23
N MET A 104 -10.93 6.61 -3.95
CA MET A 104 -10.49 7.68 -4.85
C MET A 104 -9.72 7.09 -6.03
N CYS A 105 -10.28 7.23 -7.24
CA CYS A 105 -9.67 6.74 -8.47
C CYS A 105 -8.29 7.37 -8.69
N THR A 106 -7.28 6.55 -8.92
CA THR A 106 -5.89 6.99 -9.09
C THR A 106 -5.63 7.74 -10.41
N HIS A 107 -6.64 7.83 -11.29
CA HIS A 107 -6.54 8.66 -12.50
C HIS A 107 -6.74 10.15 -12.19
N GLN A 108 -7.90 10.56 -11.66
CA GLN A 108 -8.26 11.96 -11.38
C GLN A 108 -9.17 12.10 -10.15
N GLY A 109 -9.08 11.20 -9.19
CA GLY A 109 -9.76 11.33 -7.91
C GLY A 109 -11.27 11.14 -7.90
N CYS A 110 -11.89 10.72 -9.01
CA CYS A 110 -13.32 10.40 -8.98
C CYS A 110 -13.59 9.26 -8.00
N PRO A 111 -14.63 9.32 -7.15
CA PRO A 111 -15.03 8.20 -6.31
C PRO A 111 -15.41 6.99 -7.17
N THR A 112 -14.81 5.85 -6.88
CA THR A 112 -15.19 4.58 -7.49
C THR A 112 -16.36 3.96 -6.76
N VAL A 113 -17.13 3.13 -7.46
CA VAL A 113 -18.26 2.38 -6.90
C VAL A 113 -17.93 0.89 -6.94
N TYR A 114 -18.18 0.19 -5.83
CA TYR A 114 -18.04 -1.26 -5.79
C TYR A 114 -19.20 -1.93 -6.51
N ASP A 115 -18.88 -2.77 -7.48
CA ASP A 115 -19.83 -3.62 -8.18
C ASP A 115 -19.71 -5.05 -7.65
N SER A 116 -20.75 -5.51 -6.98
CA SER A 116 -20.78 -6.85 -6.37
C SER A 116 -20.88 -7.98 -7.40
N SER A 117 -21.36 -7.72 -8.61
CA SER A 117 -21.42 -8.73 -9.67
C SER A 117 -20.04 -9.11 -10.20
N ASP A 118 -19.18 -8.12 -10.36
CA ASP A 118 -17.81 -8.27 -10.89
C ASP A 118 -16.75 -8.27 -9.80
N ARG A 119 -17.10 -7.96 -8.54
CA ARG A 119 -16.21 -7.82 -7.40
C ARG A 119 -15.09 -6.80 -7.61
N CYS A 120 -15.41 -5.75 -8.33
CA CYS A 120 -14.48 -4.70 -8.74
C CYS A 120 -14.97 -3.32 -8.30
N PHE A 121 -14.02 -2.41 -8.10
CA PHE A 121 -14.31 -0.99 -8.00
C PHE A 121 -14.29 -0.36 -9.39
N LYS A 122 -15.37 0.28 -9.80
CA LYS A 122 -15.53 0.90 -11.12
C LYS A 122 -15.58 2.42 -11.00
N CYS A 123 -14.76 3.10 -11.79
CA CYS A 123 -14.75 4.55 -11.86
C CYS A 123 -15.73 5.04 -12.93
N PRO A 124 -16.75 5.85 -12.58
CA PRO A 124 -17.73 6.31 -13.55
C PRO A 124 -17.21 7.39 -14.51
N CYS A 125 -16.08 8.05 -14.17
CA CYS A 125 -15.58 9.18 -14.94
C CYS A 125 -14.87 8.76 -16.24
N HIS A 126 -13.96 7.80 -16.17
CA HIS A 126 -13.17 7.36 -17.33
C HIS A 126 -13.01 5.82 -17.36
N TYR A 127 -13.95 5.13 -16.74
CA TYR A 127 -14.15 3.68 -16.83
C TYR A 127 -12.93 2.82 -16.38
N SER A 128 -12.10 3.35 -15.47
CA SER A 128 -11.08 2.52 -14.83
C SER A 128 -11.73 1.50 -13.91
N ILE A 129 -11.26 0.25 -13.97
CA ILE A 129 -11.75 -0.88 -13.17
C ILE A 129 -10.61 -1.44 -12.34
N PHE A 130 -10.88 -1.70 -11.06
CA PHE A 130 -9.90 -2.19 -10.10
C PHE A 130 -10.41 -3.46 -9.44
N ASP A 131 -9.64 -4.53 -9.52
CA ASP A 131 -9.98 -5.86 -8.99
C ASP A 131 -9.72 -5.91 -7.48
N ALA A 132 -10.79 -6.05 -6.69
CA ALA A 132 -10.70 -6.13 -5.24
C ALA A 132 -10.04 -7.45 -4.77
N GLU A 133 -10.19 -8.54 -5.54
CA GLU A 133 -9.60 -9.85 -5.24
C GLU A 133 -8.09 -9.91 -5.55
N LYS A 134 -7.58 -8.92 -6.27
CA LYS A 134 -6.17 -8.79 -6.66
C LYS A 134 -5.48 -7.58 -6.02
N GLY A 135 -5.86 -7.22 -4.79
CA GLY A 135 -5.24 -6.12 -4.06
C GLY A 135 -5.47 -4.74 -4.69
N GLY A 136 -6.61 -4.54 -5.31
CA GLY A 136 -6.98 -3.28 -5.96
C GLY A 136 -6.28 -3.04 -7.30
N GLN A 137 -5.74 -4.08 -7.94
CA GLN A 137 -5.05 -3.98 -9.23
C GLN A 137 -5.95 -3.34 -10.28
N MET A 138 -5.42 -2.38 -11.02
CA MET A 138 -6.09 -1.81 -12.18
C MET A 138 -6.14 -2.84 -13.32
N VAL A 139 -7.33 -3.14 -13.81
CA VAL A 139 -7.59 -4.16 -14.86
C VAL A 139 -7.75 -3.53 -16.23
N CYS A 140 -8.43 -2.37 -16.26
CA CYS A 140 -8.58 -1.59 -17.49
C CYS A 140 -8.88 -0.12 -17.17
N GLY A 141 -8.78 0.74 -18.19
CA GLY A 141 -9.05 2.16 -18.10
C GLY A 141 -7.80 3.03 -18.08
N LYS A 142 -7.92 4.26 -17.58
CA LYS A 142 -6.87 5.29 -17.65
C LYS A 142 -6.09 5.48 -16.35
N ALA A 143 -6.44 4.78 -15.28
CA ALA A 143 -5.73 4.89 -14.01
C ALA A 143 -4.28 4.39 -14.15
N PRO A 144 -3.28 5.12 -13.63
CA PRO A 144 -1.87 4.75 -13.78
C PRO A 144 -1.41 3.66 -12.81
N THR A 145 -2.18 3.41 -11.75
CA THR A 145 -1.80 2.47 -10.69
C THR A 145 -3.03 1.87 -10.00
N LYS A 146 -2.81 0.85 -9.17
CA LYS A 146 -3.84 0.22 -8.33
C LYS A 146 -4.48 1.21 -7.35
N LEU A 147 -5.65 0.88 -6.81
CA LEU A 147 -6.20 1.60 -5.66
C LEU A 147 -5.30 1.43 -4.44
N PRO A 148 -5.06 2.50 -3.64
CA PRO A 148 -4.38 2.38 -2.37
C PRO A 148 -5.14 1.44 -1.43
N GLN A 149 -4.46 0.41 -0.96
CA GLN A 149 -5.03 -0.56 -0.03
C GLN A 149 -4.90 -0.03 1.39
N ILE A 150 -5.99 -0.08 2.15
CA ILE A 150 -5.96 0.23 3.58
C ILE A 150 -5.52 -1.02 4.32
N VAL A 151 -4.44 -0.90 5.07
CA VAL A 151 -3.95 -1.98 5.92
C VAL A 151 -4.89 -2.10 7.11
N LEU A 152 -5.40 -3.29 7.31
CA LEU A 152 -6.34 -3.62 8.38
C LEU A 152 -5.68 -4.55 9.40
N GLU A 153 -6.10 -4.44 10.65
CA GLU A 153 -5.81 -5.39 11.73
C GLU A 153 -7.11 -6.01 12.23
N TYR A 154 -7.04 -7.27 12.64
CA TYR A 154 -8.15 -8.02 13.22
C TYR A 154 -7.85 -8.38 14.67
N ASP A 155 -8.73 -8.00 15.58
CA ASP A 155 -8.72 -8.43 16.97
C ASP A 155 -9.72 -9.58 17.18
N ALA A 156 -9.20 -10.77 17.34
CA ALA A 156 -10.01 -11.98 17.54
C ALA A 156 -10.79 -11.99 18.88
N LYS A 157 -10.37 -11.20 19.89
CA LYS A 157 -11.07 -11.14 21.18
C LYS A 157 -12.36 -10.32 21.09
N THR A 158 -12.34 -9.24 20.33
CA THR A 158 -13.47 -8.33 20.16
C THR A 158 -14.23 -8.56 18.86
N ASP A 159 -13.68 -9.37 17.94
CA ASP A 159 -14.19 -9.59 16.60
C ASP A 159 -14.22 -8.31 15.75
N MET A 160 -13.31 -7.37 16.02
CA MET A 160 -13.26 -6.07 15.36
C MET A 160 -12.13 -5.98 14.36
N ILE A 161 -12.36 -5.27 13.28
CA ILE A 161 -11.31 -4.82 12.36
C ILE A 161 -11.05 -3.33 12.52
N ALA A 162 -9.78 -2.95 12.44
CA ALA A 162 -9.34 -1.57 12.50
C ALA A 162 -8.42 -1.24 11.32
N ALA A 163 -8.53 -0.05 10.78
CA ALA A 163 -7.58 0.51 9.82
C ALA A 163 -6.37 1.06 10.57
N VAL A 164 -5.16 0.72 10.12
CA VAL A 164 -3.90 1.04 10.80
C VAL A 164 -2.86 1.72 9.91
N ALA A 165 -2.95 1.55 8.59
CA ALA A 165 -2.04 2.19 7.63
C ALA A 165 -2.63 2.22 6.21
N VAL A 166 -1.94 2.88 5.28
CA VAL A 166 -2.28 2.93 3.86
C VAL A 166 -1.10 2.43 3.04
N ASN A 167 -1.33 1.45 2.18
CA ASN A 167 -0.36 0.95 1.22
C ASN A 167 -0.60 1.61 -0.14
N GLY A 168 0.21 2.60 -0.47
CA GLY A 168 0.08 3.49 -1.62
C GLY A 168 -0.26 4.92 -1.20
N LEU A 169 -0.32 5.83 -2.15
CA LEU A 169 -0.68 7.23 -1.92
C LEU A 169 -2.10 7.48 -2.40
N ILE A 170 -2.93 8.03 -1.51
CA ILE A 170 -4.28 8.46 -1.86
C ILE A 170 -4.19 9.61 -2.86
N PHE A 171 -5.05 9.60 -3.87
CA PHE A 171 -5.06 10.62 -4.93
C PHE A 171 -5.07 12.05 -4.36
N ASP A 172 -4.33 12.95 -5.04
CA ASP A 172 -4.19 14.37 -4.72
C ASP A 172 -3.58 14.66 -3.33
N ARG A 173 -2.77 13.75 -2.82
CA ARG A 173 -2.03 13.94 -1.57
C ARG A 173 -0.53 13.88 -1.80
N GLN A 174 0.22 14.74 -1.09
CA GLN A 174 1.68 14.65 -1.01
C GLN A 174 2.12 13.57 -0.02
N ALA A 175 1.31 13.36 1.02
CA ALA A 175 1.47 12.30 2.01
C ALA A 175 0.10 11.89 2.56
N ASN A 176 -0.05 10.61 2.98
CA ASN A 176 -1.31 10.14 3.57
C ASN A 176 -1.51 10.64 5.01
N VAL A 177 -0.43 11.00 5.68
CA VAL A 177 -0.43 11.54 7.05
C VAL A 177 0.28 12.87 7.03
N LEU A 178 -0.32 13.89 7.58
CA LEU A 178 0.21 15.24 7.76
C LEU A 178 0.48 15.50 9.24
#